data_01647bb1ff581671042f9c3bf17bfdea
#
_entry.id   01647bb1ff581671042f9c3bf17bfdea
#
_cell.length_a   1.000
_cell.length_b   1.000
_cell.length_c   1.000
_cell.angle_alpha   90.00
_cell.angle_beta   90.00
_cell.angle_gamma   90.00
#
_symmetry.space_group_name_H-M   'P 1'
#
loop_
_entity.id
_entity.type
_entity.pdbx_description
1 polymer ?
#
loop_
_entity_poly.entity_id
_entity_poly.type
_entity_poly.pdbx_seq_one_letter_code
_entity_poly.pdbx_strand_id
1 'polypeptide(L)'
;MGRQFEPVWAHLHILDSSAISPYGVAMAETFLGITNAVNVPASHEITGHKSVREALRNTEKYSSDLQGDADVRDYRQIPLEVDPPRHHLYRAALAPYFVKPTIEKMAPDFRKNSQEFIDQVLPSGTDIVSSFALPLVMRNLGVIYNRPQDVAEWISWGTSAWTAGGPERNGDILHRHLDAIYEEAINDPKKDIWYEIARLEIEGRVITHDEFRGIASVILAGGRDTVVKLITGAIWHFGRNPDDFEYLRQNPDRIDAAIQELLRFLTPNPAMVRSTVPESTVEELPDDRYVQISFLSGNFDETVFEKPFELNIRRERNPHVSFGFGPHTCIGNHVTEIEARVFIQTLLDSGISWEISESSKIHFYSGPMSSVPAEFESLFVRIR
;
A
#
# COMPACT_ATOMS: atom_id res chain seq x y z
N MET A 1 8.24 24.85 21.29
CA MET A 1 8.29 23.68 22.19
C MET A 1 7.98 22.49 21.32
N GLY A 2 9.03 21.79 20.88
CA GLY A 2 8.89 20.64 19.97
C GLY A 2 8.28 19.47 20.72
N ARG A 3 7.16 18.96 20.22
CA ARG A 3 6.67 17.65 20.64
C ARG A 3 7.57 16.61 19.94
N GLN A 4 8.31 15.86 20.73
CA GLN A 4 8.96 14.64 20.26
C GLN A 4 7.85 13.66 19.85
N PHE A 5 7.89 13.24 18.60
CA PHE A 5 7.07 12.13 18.11
C PHE A 5 7.67 10.85 18.69
N GLU A 6 6.99 10.21 19.64
CA GLU A 6 7.30 8.83 19.99
C GLU A 6 6.79 7.90 18.91
N PRO A 7 7.60 6.97 18.42
CA PRO A 7 7.17 6.02 17.40
C PRO A 7 6.13 5.05 17.97
N VAL A 8 5.09 4.78 17.18
CA VAL A 8 3.89 3.98 17.53
C VAL A 8 4.22 2.56 18.06
N TRP A 9 5.43 2.07 17.86
CA TRP A 9 5.88 0.73 18.24
C TRP A 9 6.63 0.63 19.58
N ALA A 10 6.70 1.71 20.37
CA ALA A 10 7.27 1.67 21.73
C ALA A 10 6.45 0.79 22.72
N HIS A 11 5.31 0.27 22.31
CA HIS A 11 4.42 -0.57 23.14
C HIS A 11 4.22 -1.99 22.60
N LEU A 12 5.07 -2.46 21.69
CA LEU A 12 5.09 -3.87 21.30
C LEU A 12 5.52 -4.74 22.48
N HIS A 13 4.56 -5.24 23.26
CA HIS A 13 4.78 -6.40 24.08
C HIS A 13 5.11 -7.59 23.18
N ILE A 14 6.36 -8.06 23.29
CA ILE A 14 6.87 -9.26 22.64
C ILE A 14 5.91 -10.40 22.97
N LEU A 15 5.06 -10.78 22.02
CA LEU A 15 4.29 -12.01 22.09
C LEU A 15 5.26 -13.19 21.99
N ASP A 16 4.97 -14.22 22.74
CA ASP A 16 5.72 -15.46 22.88
C ASP A 16 6.31 -15.96 21.56
N SER A 17 7.61 -16.23 21.54
CA SER A 17 8.42 -16.60 20.39
C SER A 17 8.01 -17.90 19.67
N SER A 18 6.93 -18.54 20.06
CA SER A 18 6.41 -19.78 19.47
C SER A 18 5.52 -19.54 18.22
N ALA A 19 5.13 -18.31 17.92
CA ALA A 19 4.26 -17.94 16.80
C ALA A 19 5.03 -17.26 15.63
N ILE A 20 6.35 -17.46 15.54
CA ILE A 20 7.16 -16.90 14.45
C ILE A 20 7.05 -17.84 13.25
N SER A 21 6.49 -17.34 12.14
CA SER A 21 6.60 -17.93 10.81
C SER A 21 8.07 -18.27 10.51
N PRO A 22 8.37 -19.34 9.76
CA PRO A 22 9.73 -19.67 9.34
C PRO A 22 10.42 -18.54 8.59
N TYR A 23 9.67 -17.52 8.12
CA TYR A 23 10.19 -16.32 7.48
C TYR A 23 10.45 -15.15 8.46
N GLY A 24 10.35 -15.36 9.78
CA GLY A 24 10.64 -14.34 10.78
C GLY A 24 9.64 -13.17 10.82
N VAL A 25 8.51 -13.32 10.18
CA VAL A 25 7.42 -12.37 10.27
C VAL A 25 6.72 -12.66 11.58
N ALA A 26 7.03 -11.91 12.65
CA ALA A 26 6.07 -11.74 13.72
C ALA A 26 4.78 -11.31 13.04
N MET A 27 3.64 -11.94 13.35
CA MET A 27 2.35 -11.57 12.77
C MET A 27 2.23 -10.07 12.88
N ALA A 28 2.49 -9.40 11.75
CA ALA A 28 2.70 -7.98 11.71
C ALA A 28 1.39 -7.32 12.10
N GLU A 29 1.42 -6.56 13.17
CA GLU A 29 0.50 -5.44 13.27
C GLU A 29 0.61 -4.72 11.95
N THR A 30 -0.46 -4.66 11.22
CA THR A 30 -0.41 -4.29 9.82
C THR A 30 -0.10 -2.84 9.71
N PHE A 31 0.92 -2.61 8.98
CA PHE A 31 1.49 -1.35 8.60
C PHE A 31 0.52 -0.41 7.86
N LEU A 32 -0.61 -0.93 7.40
CA LEU A 32 -1.57 -0.20 6.59
C LEU A 32 -2.94 -0.32 7.23
N GLY A 33 -3.48 0.78 7.71
CA GLY A 33 -4.84 0.88 8.24
C GLY A 33 -5.96 0.42 7.30
N ILE A 34 -5.61 -0.10 6.13
CA ILE A 34 -6.55 -0.59 5.13
C ILE A 34 -6.88 -2.06 5.30
N THR A 35 -5.99 -2.86 5.82
CA THR A 35 -6.15 -4.31 5.64
C THR A 35 -6.29 -5.09 6.90
N ASN A 36 -5.99 -4.54 8.06
CA ASN A 36 -6.11 -5.26 9.31
C ASN A 36 -6.42 -4.31 10.46
N ALA A 37 -7.56 -3.70 10.41
CA ALA A 37 -8.20 -3.18 11.60
C ALA A 37 -8.53 -4.32 12.61
N VAL A 38 -8.21 -5.54 12.22
CA VAL A 38 -8.50 -6.75 12.98
C VAL A 38 -7.29 -7.05 13.86
N ASN A 39 -7.33 -6.57 15.10
CA ASN A 39 -6.45 -7.01 16.19
C ASN A 39 -6.76 -8.46 16.60
N VAL A 40 -6.97 -9.35 15.62
CA VAL A 40 -7.24 -10.76 15.89
C VAL A 40 -6.02 -11.54 15.44
N PRO A 41 -5.38 -12.28 16.33
CA PRO A 41 -4.33 -13.20 15.94
C PRO A 41 -4.91 -14.21 14.96
N ALA A 42 -4.40 -14.21 13.72
CA ALA A 42 -4.73 -15.26 12.77
C ALA A 42 -4.21 -16.60 13.31
N SER A 43 -5.07 -17.60 13.37
CA SER A 43 -4.71 -18.91 13.90
C SER A 43 -3.71 -19.66 13.02
N HIS A 44 -3.68 -19.31 11.71
CA HIS A 44 -2.85 -19.97 10.70
C HIS A 44 -2.32 -18.99 9.67
N GLU A 45 -1.13 -19.26 9.17
CA GLU A 45 -0.53 -18.55 8.05
C GLU A 45 -0.50 -19.46 6.80
N ILE A 46 -0.97 -18.94 5.66
CA ILE A 46 -0.86 -19.58 4.36
C ILE A 46 0.40 -19.05 3.68
N THR A 47 1.36 -19.94 3.43
CA THR A 47 2.67 -19.64 2.91
C THR A 47 2.97 -20.34 1.58
N GLY A 48 3.97 -19.82 0.85
CA GLY A 48 4.41 -20.31 -0.45
C GLY A 48 3.52 -19.83 -1.61
N HIS A 49 4.16 -19.56 -2.73
CA HIS A 49 3.56 -18.89 -3.88
C HIS A 49 2.28 -19.56 -4.41
N LYS A 50 2.31 -20.91 -4.52
CA LYS A 50 1.16 -21.68 -5.01
C LYS A 50 -0.03 -21.57 -4.07
N SER A 51 0.19 -21.85 -2.79
CA SER A 51 -0.88 -21.84 -1.76
C SER A 51 -1.48 -20.46 -1.56
N VAL A 52 -0.64 -19.42 -1.58
CA VAL A 52 -1.06 -18.01 -1.52
C VAL A 52 -1.99 -17.68 -2.69
N ARG A 53 -1.62 -18.03 -3.91
CA ARG A 53 -2.47 -17.77 -5.09
C ARG A 53 -3.76 -18.58 -5.09
N GLU A 54 -3.73 -19.82 -4.62
CA GLU A 54 -4.92 -20.67 -4.48
C GLU A 54 -5.88 -20.08 -3.44
N ALA A 55 -5.37 -19.65 -2.29
CA ALA A 55 -6.18 -19.01 -1.25
C ALA A 55 -6.81 -17.69 -1.74
N LEU A 56 -6.05 -16.84 -2.41
CA LEU A 56 -6.53 -15.55 -2.93
C LEU A 56 -7.60 -15.70 -4.04
N ARG A 57 -7.67 -16.86 -4.71
CA ARG A 57 -8.73 -17.16 -5.69
C ARG A 57 -9.99 -17.73 -5.05
N ASN A 58 -9.84 -18.43 -3.94
CA ASN A 58 -10.93 -19.18 -3.33
C ASN A 58 -11.66 -18.33 -2.29
N THR A 59 -12.47 -17.39 -2.78
CA THR A 59 -13.25 -16.48 -1.94
C THR A 59 -14.40 -17.16 -1.20
N GLU A 60 -14.81 -18.36 -1.63
CA GLU A 60 -15.81 -19.15 -0.91
C GLU A 60 -15.24 -19.71 0.40
N LYS A 61 -13.95 -20.10 0.41
CA LYS A 61 -13.26 -20.62 1.59
C LYS A 61 -12.58 -19.53 2.42
N TYR A 62 -12.12 -18.47 1.76
CA TYR A 62 -11.33 -17.38 2.37
C TYR A 62 -12.01 -16.04 2.08
N SER A 63 -13.01 -15.73 2.91
CA SER A 63 -13.81 -14.53 2.80
C SER A 63 -13.00 -13.27 3.09
N SER A 64 -13.25 -12.22 2.36
CA SER A 64 -12.76 -10.87 2.63
C SER A 64 -13.64 -10.10 3.61
N ASP A 65 -14.80 -10.62 3.96
CA ASP A 65 -15.71 -10.03 4.92
C ASP A 65 -15.19 -10.20 6.34
N LEU A 66 -14.50 -9.16 6.83
CA LEU A 66 -13.86 -9.14 8.15
C LEU A 66 -14.61 -8.27 9.15
N GLN A 67 -15.69 -7.62 8.73
CA GLN A 67 -16.46 -6.76 9.60
C GLN A 67 -17.19 -7.58 10.66
N GLY A 68 -17.10 -7.16 11.92
CA GLY A 68 -17.68 -7.83 13.08
C GLY A 68 -17.01 -7.38 14.35
N ASP A 69 -16.92 -8.26 15.36
CA ASP A 69 -16.31 -7.99 16.67
C ASP A 69 -14.85 -7.52 16.59
N ALA A 70 -14.19 -7.86 15.50
CA ALA A 70 -12.79 -7.53 15.28
C ALA A 70 -12.59 -6.18 14.58
N ASP A 71 -13.62 -5.62 13.95
CA ASP A 71 -13.56 -4.34 13.29
C ASP A 71 -14.24 -3.25 14.15
N VAL A 72 -13.62 -2.11 14.15
CA VAL A 72 -14.01 -0.96 14.97
C VAL A 72 -14.56 0.18 14.12
N ARG A 73 -14.66 -0.05 12.82
CA ARG A 73 -15.27 0.89 11.88
C ARG A 73 -16.77 0.64 11.79
N ASP A 74 -17.52 1.73 11.66
CA ASP A 74 -18.95 1.70 11.46
C ASP A 74 -19.37 1.28 10.05
N TYR A 75 -18.37 1.11 9.14
CA TYR A 75 -18.58 0.83 7.73
C TYR A 75 -17.53 -0.15 7.16
N ARG A 76 -17.93 -0.89 6.12
CA ARG A 76 -17.03 -1.80 5.39
C ARG A 76 -16.09 -1.04 4.48
N GLN A 77 -14.86 -1.49 4.35
CA GLN A 77 -13.94 -1.02 3.30
C GLN A 77 -14.32 -1.64 1.94
N ILE A 78 -14.88 -0.85 1.06
CA ILE A 78 -15.43 -1.30 -0.21
C ILE A 78 -14.48 -0.96 -1.37
N PRO A 79 -14.17 -1.91 -2.24
CA PRO A 79 -14.64 -3.30 -2.33
C PRO A 79 -13.77 -4.32 -1.58
N LEU A 80 -12.85 -3.89 -0.75
CA LEU A 80 -11.83 -4.73 -0.11
C LEU A 80 -12.44 -5.81 0.80
N GLU A 81 -13.47 -5.43 1.57
CA GLU A 81 -14.19 -6.28 2.53
C GLU A 81 -15.56 -6.75 2.01
N VAL A 82 -15.67 -6.96 0.72
CA VAL A 82 -16.89 -7.44 0.07
C VAL A 82 -16.55 -8.65 -0.80
N ASP A 83 -17.26 -9.75 -0.60
CA ASP A 83 -17.06 -10.96 -1.40
C ASP A 83 -17.84 -10.94 -2.72
N PRO A 84 -17.42 -11.75 -3.73
CA PRO A 84 -18.24 -12.02 -4.89
C PRO A 84 -19.62 -12.65 -4.52
N PRO A 85 -20.71 -12.38 -5.26
CA PRO A 85 -20.73 -11.64 -6.53
C PRO A 85 -20.75 -10.13 -6.39
N ARG A 86 -21.10 -9.58 -5.22
CA ARG A 86 -21.29 -8.15 -4.99
C ARG A 86 -19.99 -7.36 -5.19
N HIS A 87 -18.87 -7.91 -4.80
CA HIS A 87 -17.54 -7.38 -5.07
C HIS A 87 -17.35 -6.98 -6.53
N HIS A 88 -17.80 -7.82 -7.48
CA HIS A 88 -17.62 -7.56 -8.91
C HIS A 88 -18.36 -6.30 -9.39
N LEU A 89 -19.51 -6.00 -8.79
CA LEU A 89 -20.28 -4.80 -9.12
C LEU A 89 -19.52 -3.52 -8.76
N TYR A 90 -19.00 -3.47 -7.53
CA TYR A 90 -18.16 -2.34 -7.10
C TYR A 90 -16.87 -2.22 -7.92
N ARG A 91 -16.20 -3.35 -8.18
CA ARG A 91 -14.99 -3.37 -8.99
C ARG A 91 -15.22 -2.86 -10.41
N ALA A 92 -16.32 -3.30 -11.04
CA ALA A 92 -16.69 -2.84 -12.38
C ALA A 92 -16.97 -1.33 -12.40
N ALA A 93 -17.68 -0.81 -11.38
CA ALA A 93 -18.01 0.60 -11.27
C ALA A 93 -16.77 1.48 -11.04
N LEU A 94 -15.81 1.01 -10.27
CA LEU A 94 -14.59 1.75 -9.93
C LEU A 94 -13.46 1.61 -10.98
N ALA A 95 -13.43 0.50 -11.73
CA ALA A 95 -12.35 0.19 -12.67
C ALA A 95 -12.02 1.33 -13.66
N PRO A 96 -12.99 2.07 -14.25
CA PRO A 96 -12.70 3.13 -15.22
C PRO A 96 -11.76 4.23 -14.70
N TYR A 97 -11.74 4.47 -13.38
CA TYR A 97 -10.90 5.49 -12.76
C TYR A 97 -9.45 5.05 -12.59
N PHE A 98 -9.19 3.73 -12.58
CA PHE A 98 -7.88 3.15 -12.27
C PHE A 98 -7.23 2.39 -13.44
N VAL A 99 -7.87 2.37 -14.61
CA VAL A 99 -7.28 1.74 -15.80
C VAL A 99 -6.10 2.55 -16.33
N LYS A 100 -5.13 1.84 -16.92
CA LYS A 100 -3.89 2.42 -17.43
C LYS A 100 -4.10 3.68 -18.27
N PRO A 101 -5.01 3.73 -19.28
CA PRO A 101 -5.20 4.94 -20.08
C PRO A 101 -5.69 6.17 -19.31
N THR A 102 -6.40 5.96 -18.19
CA THR A 102 -6.86 7.06 -17.32
C THR A 102 -5.68 7.63 -16.54
N ILE A 103 -4.85 6.78 -15.95
CA ILE A 103 -3.72 7.17 -15.12
C ILE A 103 -2.58 7.76 -15.98
N GLU A 104 -2.34 7.24 -17.19
CA GLU A 104 -1.34 7.80 -18.12
C GLU A 104 -1.57 9.29 -18.44
N LYS A 105 -2.80 9.77 -18.40
CA LYS A 105 -3.12 11.20 -18.59
C LYS A 105 -2.56 12.07 -17.45
N MET A 106 -2.31 11.50 -16.27
CA MET A 106 -1.78 12.19 -15.10
C MET A 106 -0.24 12.15 -15.04
N ALA A 107 0.40 11.37 -15.91
CA ALA A 107 1.86 11.22 -15.93
C ALA A 107 2.62 12.56 -16.05
N PRO A 108 2.17 13.59 -16.80
CA PRO A 108 2.81 14.90 -16.81
C PRO A 108 2.83 15.60 -15.45
N ASP A 109 1.74 15.48 -14.68
CA ASP A 109 1.65 16.06 -13.33
C ASP A 109 2.53 15.29 -12.34
N PHE A 110 2.56 13.96 -12.42
CA PHE A 110 3.48 13.12 -11.64
C PHE A 110 4.93 13.47 -11.93
N ARG A 111 5.27 13.71 -13.21
CA ARG A 111 6.61 14.13 -13.60
C ARG A 111 6.97 15.50 -13.02
N LYS A 112 6.06 16.46 -13.11
CA LYS A 112 6.25 17.78 -12.51
C LYS A 112 6.50 17.69 -11.00
N ASN A 113 5.66 16.93 -10.28
CA ASN A 113 5.83 16.72 -8.86
C ASN A 113 7.16 16.05 -8.55
N SER A 114 7.52 14.98 -9.27
CA SER A 114 8.79 14.27 -9.08
C SER A 114 9.99 15.19 -9.31
N GLN A 115 9.98 15.99 -10.38
CA GLN A 115 11.05 16.94 -10.69
C GLN A 115 11.24 17.97 -9.57
N GLU A 116 10.13 18.56 -9.08
CA GLU A 116 10.18 19.54 -8.00
C GLU A 116 10.80 18.96 -6.74
N PHE A 117 10.42 17.74 -6.35
CA PHE A 117 10.97 17.07 -5.16
C PHE A 117 12.44 16.67 -5.35
N ILE A 118 12.83 16.20 -6.53
CA ILE A 118 14.22 15.86 -6.86
C ILE A 118 15.10 17.09 -6.77
N ASP A 119 14.67 18.21 -7.31
CA ASP A 119 15.47 19.44 -7.38
C ASP A 119 15.59 20.15 -6.02
N GLN A 120 14.50 20.15 -5.22
CA GLN A 120 14.41 20.99 -4.03
C GLN A 120 14.61 20.22 -2.73
N VAL A 121 14.11 18.98 -2.65
CA VAL A 121 14.08 18.21 -1.40
C VAL A 121 15.22 17.22 -1.31
N LEU A 122 15.50 16.48 -2.39
CA LEU A 122 16.54 15.46 -2.37
C LEU A 122 17.93 16.00 -1.96
N PRO A 123 18.38 17.18 -2.45
CA PRO A 123 19.66 17.76 -2.05
C PRO A 123 19.70 18.32 -0.62
N SER A 124 18.54 18.50 0.04
CA SER A 124 18.47 19.14 1.37
C SER A 124 19.04 18.28 2.50
N GLY A 125 19.25 16.97 2.26
CA GLY A 125 19.74 16.03 3.27
C GLY A 125 18.71 15.71 4.36
N THR A 126 17.43 16.00 4.13
CA THR A 126 16.33 15.65 5.02
C THR A 126 15.96 14.16 4.90
N ASP A 127 15.13 13.67 5.81
CA ASP A 127 14.65 12.29 5.75
C ASP A 127 13.79 12.06 4.50
N ILE A 128 14.20 11.07 3.70
CA ILE A 128 13.52 10.72 2.44
C ILE A 128 12.11 10.20 2.71
N VAL A 129 11.87 9.45 3.79
CA VAL A 129 10.54 8.87 4.07
C VAL A 129 9.52 9.97 4.30
N SER A 130 9.78 10.85 5.27
CA SER A 130 8.82 11.85 5.76
C SER A 130 8.83 13.15 4.95
N SER A 131 9.98 13.54 4.38
CA SER A 131 10.15 14.84 3.71
C SER A 131 10.16 14.76 2.19
N PHE A 132 10.35 13.57 1.61
CA PHE A 132 10.37 13.37 0.17
C PHE A 132 9.26 12.42 -0.29
N ALA A 133 9.33 11.12 0.07
CA ALA A 133 8.43 10.10 -0.48
C ALA A 133 6.97 10.33 -0.08
N LEU A 134 6.71 10.55 1.22
CA LEU A 134 5.35 10.79 1.69
C LEU A 134 4.72 12.05 1.04
N PRO A 135 5.33 13.24 1.05
CA PRO A 135 4.73 14.40 0.42
C PRO A 135 4.59 14.28 -1.10
N LEU A 136 5.52 13.61 -1.79
CA LEU A 136 5.42 13.35 -3.24
C LEU A 136 4.20 12.48 -3.54
N VAL A 137 4.06 11.34 -2.84
CA VAL A 137 2.92 10.43 -3.01
C VAL A 137 1.60 11.14 -2.71
N MET A 138 1.55 11.92 -1.62
CA MET A 138 0.33 12.67 -1.27
C MET A 138 -0.03 13.73 -2.31
N ARG A 139 0.95 14.40 -2.94
CA ARG A 139 0.68 15.31 -4.07
C ARG A 139 0.12 14.56 -5.28
N ASN A 140 0.65 13.38 -5.58
CA ASN A 140 0.16 12.57 -6.68
C ASN A 140 -1.27 12.06 -6.41
N LEU A 141 -1.58 11.68 -5.17
CA LEU A 141 -2.97 11.39 -4.76
C LEU A 141 -3.88 12.61 -4.93
N GLY A 142 -3.39 13.82 -4.61
CA GLY A 142 -4.11 15.07 -4.86
C GLY A 142 -4.45 15.27 -6.35
N VAL A 143 -3.56 14.85 -7.26
CA VAL A 143 -3.82 14.85 -8.71
C VAL A 143 -4.86 13.79 -9.07
N ILE A 144 -4.68 12.55 -8.61
CA ILE A 144 -5.55 11.41 -8.92
C ILE A 144 -6.99 11.70 -8.51
N TYR A 145 -7.16 12.30 -7.35
CA TYR A 145 -8.49 12.55 -6.75
C TYR A 145 -9.01 13.96 -6.99
N ASN A 146 -8.29 14.77 -7.78
CA ASN A 146 -8.61 16.17 -8.03
C ASN A 146 -8.81 16.99 -6.75
N ARG A 147 -7.96 16.73 -5.74
CA ARG A 147 -7.99 17.35 -4.41
C ARG A 147 -6.64 17.94 -3.98
N PRO A 148 -6.00 18.79 -4.80
CA PRO A 148 -4.68 19.34 -4.45
C PRO A 148 -4.71 20.24 -3.20
N GLN A 149 -5.87 20.83 -2.88
CA GLN A 149 -6.06 21.67 -1.70
C GLN A 149 -6.04 20.88 -0.39
N ASP A 150 -6.34 19.58 -0.42
CA ASP A 150 -6.46 18.74 0.79
C ASP A 150 -5.11 18.08 1.16
N VAL A 151 -4.13 18.12 0.27
CA VAL A 151 -2.84 17.44 0.44
C VAL A 151 -2.10 17.85 1.73
N ALA A 152 -2.09 19.15 2.04
CA ALA A 152 -1.44 19.64 3.26
C ALA A 152 -2.13 19.13 4.54
N GLU A 153 -3.45 19.04 4.53
CA GLU A 153 -4.24 18.47 5.60
C GLU A 153 -3.94 16.97 5.74
N TRP A 154 -3.99 16.20 4.64
CA TRP A 154 -3.70 14.76 4.63
C TRP A 154 -2.30 14.43 5.16
N ILE A 155 -1.28 15.24 4.82
CA ILE A 155 0.08 15.08 5.36
C ILE A 155 0.12 15.36 6.87
N SER A 156 -0.67 16.33 7.35
CA SER A 156 -0.71 16.69 8.77
C SER A 156 -1.36 15.63 9.65
N TRP A 157 -2.18 14.75 9.09
CA TRP A 157 -2.78 13.65 9.83
C TRP A 157 -1.70 12.63 10.17
N GLY A 158 -1.44 12.40 11.41
CA GLY A 158 -0.51 11.36 11.84
C GLY A 158 -0.96 9.96 11.39
N THR A 159 -0.12 8.98 11.59
CA THR A 159 -0.40 7.57 11.24
C THR A 159 -1.74 7.10 11.82
N SER A 160 -2.11 7.57 13.03
CA SER A 160 -3.35 7.19 13.72
C SER A 160 -4.64 7.56 12.98
N ALA A 161 -4.62 8.57 12.11
CA ALA A 161 -5.79 8.93 11.31
C ALA A 161 -6.06 7.94 10.16
N TRP A 162 -4.99 7.27 9.71
CA TRP A 162 -5.04 6.32 8.60
C TRP A 162 -5.18 4.86 9.05
N THR A 163 -4.95 4.59 10.34
CA THR A 163 -5.07 3.25 10.92
C THR A 163 -6.41 3.11 11.63
N ALA A 164 -7.24 2.19 11.22
CA ALA A 164 -8.52 1.90 11.87
C ALA A 164 -8.37 1.15 13.19
N GLY A 165 -7.16 0.77 13.59
CA GLY A 165 -6.86 -0.04 14.77
C GLY A 165 -5.95 0.63 15.79
N GLY A 166 -6.08 0.28 17.07
CA GLY A 166 -5.23 0.73 18.17
C GLY A 166 -5.92 1.65 19.18
N PRO A 167 -5.34 1.83 20.38
CA PRO A 167 -5.95 2.56 21.47
C PRO A 167 -6.05 4.09 21.24
N GLU A 168 -5.28 4.64 20.29
CA GLU A 168 -5.25 6.06 19.97
C GLU A 168 -5.97 6.41 18.66
N ARG A 169 -7.03 5.70 18.36
CA ARG A 169 -7.81 5.91 17.13
C ARG A 169 -8.32 7.32 17.02
N ASN A 170 -7.95 7.99 15.95
CA ASN A 170 -8.55 9.26 15.59
C ASN A 170 -9.23 9.17 14.21
N GLY A 171 -9.98 8.09 14.00
CA GLY A 171 -10.82 7.89 12.82
C GLY A 171 -11.81 9.03 12.59
N ASP A 172 -12.15 9.78 13.62
CA ASP A 172 -13.04 10.94 13.55
C ASP A 172 -12.54 12.03 12.58
N ILE A 173 -11.22 12.21 12.44
CA ILE A 173 -10.65 13.18 11.49
C ILE A 173 -10.93 12.70 10.06
N LEU A 174 -10.63 11.45 9.77
CA LEU A 174 -10.89 10.84 8.46
C LEU A 174 -12.38 10.84 8.15
N HIS A 175 -13.23 10.43 9.11
CA HIS A 175 -14.69 10.39 8.93
C HIS A 175 -15.26 11.77 8.59
N ARG A 176 -14.90 12.81 9.36
CA ARG A 176 -15.35 14.19 9.07
C ARG A 176 -14.90 14.68 7.70
N HIS A 177 -13.68 14.31 7.29
CA HIS A 177 -13.16 14.68 5.98
C HIS A 177 -13.94 13.97 4.86
N LEU A 178 -14.19 12.66 5.00
CA LEU A 178 -14.98 11.89 4.03
C LEU A 178 -16.43 12.39 3.94
N ASP A 179 -17.02 12.80 5.07
CA ASP A 179 -18.35 13.41 5.10
C ASP A 179 -18.38 14.74 4.35
N ALA A 180 -17.36 15.58 4.56
CA ALA A 180 -17.24 16.85 3.84
C ALA A 180 -17.10 16.62 2.32
N ILE A 181 -16.29 15.65 1.90
CA ILE A 181 -16.16 15.25 0.49
C ILE A 181 -17.51 14.77 -0.07
N TYR A 182 -18.25 13.95 0.70
CA TYR A 182 -19.56 13.47 0.28
C TYR A 182 -20.55 14.62 0.08
N GLU A 183 -20.66 15.53 1.07
CA GLU A 183 -21.53 16.71 0.98
C GLU A 183 -21.18 17.61 -0.20
N GLU A 184 -19.89 17.83 -0.45
CA GLU A 184 -19.44 18.54 -1.66
C GLU A 184 -19.88 17.78 -2.91
N ALA A 185 -19.65 16.48 -2.98
CA ALA A 185 -19.93 15.66 -4.16
C ALA A 185 -21.42 15.62 -4.52
N ILE A 186 -22.33 15.63 -3.53
CA ILE A 186 -23.77 15.64 -3.79
C ILE A 186 -24.30 17.03 -4.15
N ASN A 187 -23.67 18.10 -3.68
CA ASN A 187 -24.14 19.50 -3.85
C ASN A 187 -23.40 20.26 -4.97
N ASP A 188 -22.18 19.85 -5.34
CA ASP A 188 -21.38 20.52 -6.38
C ASP A 188 -21.52 19.80 -7.73
N PRO A 189 -21.84 20.52 -8.82
CA PRO A 189 -21.92 19.97 -10.16
C PRO A 189 -20.53 19.66 -10.78
N LYS A 190 -19.42 19.82 -10.05
CA LYS A 190 -18.10 19.39 -10.51
C LYS A 190 -18.12 17.88 -10.72
N LYS A 191 -17.99 17.45 -11.97
CA LYS A 191 -17.93 16.05 -12.36
C LYS A 191 -16.53 15.49 -12.15
N ASP A 192 -16.09 15.41 -10.90
CA ASP A 192 -14.87 14.73 -10.52
C ASP A 192 -15.15 13.27 -10.07
N ILE A 193 -14.10 12.57 -9.68
CA ILE A 193 -14.22 11.18 -9.23
C ILE A 193 -15.17 11.03 -8.03
N TRP A 194 -15.23 12.01 -7.13
CA TRP A 194 -16.07 11.98 -5.94
C TRP A 194 -17.55 12.15 -6.28
N TYR A 195 -17.83 13.07 -7.22
CA TYR A 195 -19.17 13.24 -7.77
C TYR A 195 -19.71 11.95 -8.38
N GLU A 196 -18.86 11.26 -9.17
CA GLU A 196 -19.25 10.01 -9.81
C GLU A 196 -19.39 8.87 -8.80
N ILE A 197 -18.48 8.74 -7.82
CA ILE A 197 -18.58 7.73 -6.76
C ILE A 197 -19.84 7.93 -5.93
N ALA A 198 -20.17 9.15 -5.51
CA ALA A 198 -21.36 9.42 -4.71
C ALA A 198 -22.69 9.06 -5.41
N ARG A 199 -22.66 8.85 -6.73
CA ARG A 199 -23.80 8.50 -7.57
C ARG A 199 -23.72 7.11 -8.18
N LEU A 200 -22.77 6.29 -7.74
CA LEU A 200 -22.68 4.91 -8.23
C LEU A 200 -23.98 4.17 -7.94
N GLU A 201 -24.48 3.48 -8.96
CA GLU A 201 -25.63 2.59 -8.83
C GLU A 201 -25.15 1.14 -8.70
N ILE A 202 -25.49 0.53 -7.58
CA ILE A 202 -25.19 -0.87 -7.28
C ILE A 202 -26.51 -1.57 -6.95
N GLU A 203 -26.79 -2.68 -7.61
CA GLU A 203 -28.03 -3.46 -7.41
C GLU A 203 -29.31 -2.63 -7.60
N GLY A 204 -29.30 -1.68 -8.55
CA GLY A 204 -30.47 -0.85 -8.91
C GLY A 204 -30.77 0.30 -7.93
N ARG A 205 -29.86 0.62 -7.02
CA ARG A 205 -29.93 1.79 -6.15
C ARG A 205 -28.62 2.57 -6.10
N VAL A 206 -28.70 3.85 -5.81
CA VAL A 206 -27.53 4.65 -5.48
C VAL A 206 -26.90 4.13 -4.18
N ILE A 207 -25.58 4.14 -4.10
CA ILE A 207 -24.86 3.74 -2.89
C ILE A 207 -25.26 4.64 -1.70
N THR A 208 -25.15 4.08 -0.50
CA THR A 208 -25.37 4.83 0.74
C THR A 208 -24.17 5.70 1.09
N HIS A 209 -24.33 6.59 2.06
CA HIS A 209 -23.25 7.40 2.62
C HIS A 209 -22.13 6.52 3.22
N ASP A 210 -22.50 5.44 3.93
CA ASP A 210 -21.53 4.51 4.51
C ASP A 210 -20.78 3.72 3.42
N GLU A 211 -21.45 3.34 2.33
CA GLU A 211 -20.78 2.73 1.17
C GLU A 211 -19.82 3.72 0.51
N PHE A 212 -20.18 5.00 0.40
CA PHE A 212 -19.28 6.05 -0.06
C PHE A 212 -18.05 6.17 0.84
N ARG A 213 -18.23 6.25 2.17
CA ARG A 213 -17.14 6.29 3.14
C ARG A 213 -16.22 5.07 2.98
N GLY A 214 -16.82 3.89 2.84
CA GLY A 214 -16.07 2.64 2.63
C GLY A 214 -15.20 2.66 1.38
N ILE A 215 -15.73 3.16 0.25
CA ILE A 215 -14.97 3.32 -0.99
C ILE A 215 -13.89 4.39 -0.82
N ALA A 216 -14.27 5.56 -0.34
CA ALA A 216 -13.38 6.70 -0.23
C ALA A 216 -12.20 6.45 0.71
N SER A 217 -12.44 5.79 1.86
CA SER A 217 -11.36 5.42 2.79
C SER A 217 -10.33 4.50 2.16
N VAL A 218 -10.77 3.46 1.42
CA VAL A 218 -9.88 2.51 0.76
C VAL A 218 -9.04 3.16 -0.32
N ILE A 219 -9.65 3.98 -1.19
CA ILE A 219 -8.90 4.59 -2.29
C ILE A 219 -7.93 5.67 -1.79
N LEU A 220 -8.27 6.42 -0.74
CA LEU A 220 -7.37 7.41 -0.14
C LEU A 220 -6.19 6.76 0.57
N ALA A 221 -6.45 5.76 1.41
CA ALA A 221 -5.40 5.14 2.22
C ALA A 221 -4.56 4.13 1.44
N GLY A 222 -5.16 3.41 0.45
CA GLY A 222 -4.51 2.31 -0.28
C GLY A 222 -3.31 2.70 -1.12
N GLY A 223 -3.27 3.92 -1.63
CA GLY A 223 -2.20 4.43 -2.46
C GLY A 223 -1.07 5.14 -1.71
N ARG A 224 -1.14 5.24 -0.37
CA ARG A 224 -0.20 6.03 0.42
C ARG A 224 1.08 5.24 0.78
N ASP A 225 1.00 4.40 1.78
CA ASP A 225 2.18 3.82 2.42
C ASP A 225 2.90 2.77 1.56
N THR A 226 2.16 2.05 0.72
CA THR A 226 2.73 1.09 -0.22
C THR A 226 3.62 1.77 -1.26
N VAL A 227 3.18 2.91 -1.80
CA VAL A 227 3.95 3.66 -2.79
C VAL A 227 5.10 4.43 -2.12
N VAL A 228 4.91 4.96 -0.90
CA VAL A 228 5.98 5.54 -0.09
C VAL A 228 7.11 4.53 0.12
N LYS A 229 6.78 3.28 0.51
CA LYS A 229 7.78 2.21 0.67
C LYS A 229 8.47 1.87 -0.64
N LEU A 230 7.74 1.84 -1.77
CA LEU A 230 8.31 1.57 -3.09
C LEU A 230 9.30 2.66 -3.52
N ILE A 231 8.92 3.94 -3.42
CA ILE A 231 9.78 5.08 -3.78
C ILE A 231 11.00 5.15 -2.87
N THR A 232 10.81 5.03 -1.56
CA THR A 232 11.92 4.99 -0.59
C THR A 232 12.86 3.83 -0.87
N GLY A 233 12.31 2.64 -1.14
CA GLY A 233 13.09 1.44 -1.46
C GLY A 233 13.85 1.55 -2.79
N ALA A 234 13.30 2.25 -3.78
CA ALA A 234 14.00 2.53 -5.02
C ALA A 234 15.22 3.46 -4.79
N ILE A 235 15.04 4.56 -4.04
CA ILE A 235 16.15 5.46 -3.66
C ILE A 235 17.20 4.70 -2.87
N TRP A 236 16.80 3.86 -1.89
CA TRP A 236 17.71 3.03 -1.10
C TRP A 236 18.50 2.05 -1.97
N HIS A 237 17.81 1.33 -2.87
CA HIS A 237 18.45 0.32 -3.72
C HIS A 237 19.48 0.96 -4.67
N PHE A 238 19.08 1.98 -5.41
CA PHE A 238 19.95 2.64 -6.39
C PHE A 238 21.11 3.41 -5.74
N GLY A 239 20.92 3.96 -4.54
CA GLY A 239 22.03 4.57 -3.79
C GLY A 239 23.09 3.58 -3.34
N ARG A 240 22.70 2.32 -3.11
CA ARG A 240 23.61 1.21 -2.76
C ARG A 240 24.16 0.47 -3.98
N ASN A 241 23.45 0.52 -5.10
CA ASN A 241 23.78 -0.22 -6.33
C ASN A 241 23.76 0.75 -7.53
N PRO A 242 24.76 1.65 -7.63
CA PRO A 242 24.79 2.66 -8.68
C PRO A 242 24.92 2.04 -10.09
N ASP A 243 25.49 0.84 -10.21
CA ASP A 243 25.58 0.10 -11.48
C ASP A 243 24.20 -0.33 -11.98
N ASP A 244 23.24 -0.60 -11.10
CA ASP A 244 21.86 -0.90 -11.47
C ASP A 244 21.15 0.37 -11.93
N PHE A 245 21.43 1.52 -11.31
CA PHE A 245 20.89 2.81 -11.73
C PHE A 245 21.42 3.22 -13.11
N GLU A 246 22.73 3.04 -13.35
CA GLU A 246 23.33 3.30 -14.65
C GLU A 246 22.82 2.32 -15.73
N TYR A 247 22.59 1.06 -15.38
CA TYR A 247 21.95 0.10 -16.29
C TYR A 247 20.60 0.57 -16.77
N LEU A 248 19.74 1.10 -15.89
CA LEU A 248 18.43 1.63 -16.29
C LEU A 248 18.55 2.90 -17.14
N ARG A 249 19.55 3.73 -16.90
CA ARG A 249 19.83 4.89 -17.77
C ARG A 249 20.15 4.48 -19.21
N GLN A 250 20.89 3.39 -19.37
CA GLN A 250 21.24 2.84 -20.68
C GLN A 250 20.13 1.98 -21.29
N ASN A 251 19.20 1.49 -20.48
CA ASN A 251 18.11 0.59 -20.88
C ASN A 251 16.77 1.05 -20.31
N PRO A 252 16.22 2.19 -20.75
CA PRO A 252 15.00 2.77 -20.17
C PRO A 252 13.76 1.91 -20.40
N ASP A 253 13.77 1.02 -21.39
CA ASP A 253 12.73 0.03 -21.62
C ASP A 253 12.65 -1.06 -20.52
N ARG A 254 13.67 -1.15 -19.66
CA ARG A 254 13.75 -2.09 -18.53
C ARG A 254 13.16 -1.53 -17.22
N ILE A 255 12.76 -0.28 -17.18
CA ILE A 255 12.23 0.38 -15.95
C ILE A 255 11.01 -0.36 -15.42
N ASP A 256 10.05 -0.72 -16.28
CA ASP A 256 8.86 -1.45 -15.85
C ASP A 256 9.23 -2.82 -15.22
N ALA A 257 10.19 -3.54 -15.78
CA ALA A 257 10.67 -4.80 -15.21
C ALA A 257 11.37 -4.60 -13.85
N ALA A 258 12.15 -3.52 -13.72
CA ALA A 258 12.79 -3.17 -12.45
C ALA A 258 11.77 -2.81 -11.37
N ILE A 259 10.67 -2.13 -11.71
CA ILE A 259 9.56 -1.83 -10.80
C ILE A 259 8.91 -3.12 -10.29
N GLN A 260 8.65 -4.11 -11.17
CA GLN A 260 8.10 -5.39 -10.73
C GLN A 260 9.03 -6.11 -9.75
N GLU A 261 10.35 -6.02 -9.95
CA GLU A 261 11.32 -6.61 -9.02
C GLU A 261 11.41 -5.84 -7.70
N LEU A 262 11.37 -4.52 -7.73
CA LEU A 262 11.27 -3.70 -6.51
C LEU A 262 10.00 -4.05 -5.72
N LEU A 263 8.86 -4.18 -6.38
CA LEU A 263 7.60 -4.59 -5.76
C LEU A 263 7.70 -6.00 -5.15
N ARG A 264 8.31 -6.96 -5.87
CA ARG A 264 8.55 -8.30 -5.34
C ARG A 264 9.40 -8.27 -4.09
N PHE A 265 10.58 -7.63 -4.18
CA PHE A 265 11.57 -7.66 -3.11
C PHE A 265 11.14 -6.87 -1.87
N LEU A 266 10.57 -5.68 -2.05
CA LEU A 266 10.10 -4.85 -0.94
C LEU A 266 8.80 -5.37 -0.33
N THR A 267 7.99 -6.07 -1.11
CA THR A 267 6.65 -6.55 -0.73
C THR A 267 5.95 -5.52 0.17
N PRO A 268 5.51 -4.36 -0.38
CA PRO A 268 5.04 -3.22 0.44
C PRO A 268 3.94 -3.60 1.43
N ASN A 269 3.02 -4.47 1.03
CA ASN A 269 2.08 -5.13 1.92
C ASN A 269 2.50 -6.60 2.08
N PRO A 270 3.00 -7.03 3.27
CA PRO A 270 3.55 -8.36 3.45
C PRO A 270 2.50 -9.48 3.55
N ALA A 271 1.28 -9.16 3.98
CA ALA A 271 0.23 -10.15 4.17
C ALA A 271 -1.16 -9.51 4.20
N MET A 272 -2.19 -10.35 4.06
CA MET A 272 -3.59 -9.98 4.29
C MET A 272 -4.31 -11.05 5.08
N VAL A 273 -5.24 -10.63 5.94
CA VAL A 273 -6.12 -11.53 6.68
C VAL A 273 -7.35 -11.89 5.86
N ARG A 274 -7.85 -13.10 6.04
CA ARG A 274 -9.14 -13.59 5.54
C ARG A 274 -9.87 -14.34 6.64
N SER A 275 -11.20 -14.34 6.54
CA SER A 275 -12.03 -15.24 7.36
C SER A 275 -12.24 -16.56 6.64
N THR A 276 -12.17 -17.68 7.37
CA THR A 276 -12.54 -19.01 6.86
C THR A 276 -14.04 -19.24 6.91
N VAL A 277 -14.78 -18.37 7.59
CA VAL A 277 -16.23 -18.41 7.73
C VAL A 277 -16.78 -17.01 7.56
N PRO A 278 -17.57 -16.71 6.52
CA PRO A 278 -18.23 -15.44 6.37
C PRO A 278 -19.15 -15.14 7.56
N GLU A 279 -19.03 -13.97 8.16
CA GLU A 279 -19.84 -13.54 9.31
C GLU A 279 -21.35 -13.66 9.05
N SER A 280 -21.77 -13.37 7.84
CA SER A 280 -23.19 -13.44 7.43
C SER A 280 -23.78 -14.83 7.41
N THR A 281 -22.99 -15.90 7.64
CA THR A 281 -23.43 -17.29 7.46
C THR A 281 -23.55 -18.07 8.76
N VAL A 282 -23.11 -17.53 9.91
CA VAL A 282 -23.10 -18.24 11.20
C VAL A 282 -23.56 -17.35 12.34
N GLU A 283 -24.25 -17.96 13.32
CA GLU A 283 -24.71 -17.27 14.54
C GLU A 283 -23.56 -17.08 15.54
N GLU A 284 -22.63 -18.04 15.64
CA GLU A 284 -21.43 -17.94 16.47
C GLU A 284 -20.20 -18.19 15.63
N LEU A 285 -19.27 -17.23 15.62
CA LEU A 285 -18.03 -17.31 14.86
C LEU A 285 -16.96 -18.05 15.68
N PRO A 286 -16.25 -19.02 15.09
CA PRO A 286 -15.17 -19.70 15.79
C PRO A 286 -13.99 -18.76 16.07
N ASP A 287 -13.32 -18.94 17.21
CA ASP A 287 -12.18 -18.11 17.63
C ASP A 287 -10.99 -18.16 16.65
N ASP A 288 -10.86 -19.29 15.92
CA ASP A 288 -9.77 -19.54 14.97
C ASP A 288 -10.15 -19.24 13.50
N ARG A 289 -11.21 -18.48 13.27
CA ARG A 289 -11.73 -18.19 11.93
C ARG A 289 -10.79 -17.42 11.01
N TYR A 290 -9.78 -16.76 11.54
CA TYR A 290 -8.90 -15.92 10.75
C TYR A 290 -7.64 -16.64 10.29
N VAL A 291 -7.27 -16.41 9.03
CA VAL A 291 -6.02 -16.88 8.44
C VAL A 291 -5.28 -15.71 7.83
N GLN A 292 -3.96 -15.71 7.97
CA GLN A 292 -3.08 -14.75 7.31
C GLN A 292 -2.58 -15.34 5.99
N ILE A 293 -2.72 -14.60 4.89
CA ILE A 293 -2.17 -14.98 3.59
C ILE A 293 -0.89 -14.17 3.37
N SER A 294 0.26 -14.85 3.40
CA SER A 294 1.57 -14.23 3.36
C SER A 294 2.04 -13.94 1.94
N PHE A 295 1.90 -12.70 1.47
CA PHE A 295 2.47 -12.27 0.20
C PHE A 295 3.99 -12.32 0.21
N LEU A 296 4.58 -12.00 1.37
CA LEU A 296 6.00 -12.07 1.59
C LEU A 296 6.54 -13.48 1.27
N SER A 297 5.95 -14.52 1.89
CA SER A 297 6.35 -15.90 1.62
C SER A 297 6.19 -16.30 0.15
N GLY A 298 5.13 -15.80 -0.51
CA GLY A 298 4.90 -16.03 -1.94
C GLY A 298 5.95 -15.38 -2.84
N ASN A 299 6.43 -14.19 -2.46
CA ASN A 299 7.41 -13.42 -3.23
C ASN A 299 8.85 -13.91 -3.02
N PHE A 300 9.10 -14.67 -1.97
CA PHE A 300 10.42 -15.23 -1.65
C PHE A 300 10.47 -16.75 -1.76
N ASP A 301 9.50 -17.37 -2.44
CA ASP A 301 9.44 -18.81 -2.67
C ASP A 301 10.52 -19.25 -3.67
N GLU A 302 11.50 -20.03 -3.18
CA GLU A 302 12.64 -20.56 -3.97
C GLU A 302 12.20 -21.51 -5.09
N THR A 303 10.99 -22.07 -5.02
CA THR A 303 10.45 -22.92 -6.09
C THR A 303 10.00 -22.12 -7.31
N VAL A 304 9.86 -20.79 -7.17
CA VAL A 304 9.36 -19.87 -8.20
C VAL A 304 10.41 -18.84 -8.60
N PHE A 305 11.18 -18.33 -7.63
CA PHE A 305 12.17 -17.29 -7.82
C PHE A 305 13.57 -17.83 -7.55
N GLU A 306 14.40 -17.83 -8.58
CA GLU A 306 15.82 -18.10 -8.39
C GLU A 306 16.46 -17.00 -7.55
N LYS A 307 17.22 -17.37 -6.49
CA LYS A 307 17.86 -16.44 -5.54
C LYS A 307 16.87 -15.36 -5.04
N PRO A 308 15.77 -15.73 -4.37
CA PRO A 308 14.71 -14.82 -4.04
C PRO A 308 15.15 -13.69 -3.10
N PHE A 309 16.19 -13.90 -2.30
CA PHE A 309 16.73 -12.94 -1.33
C PHE A 309 17.71 -11.92 -1.96
N GLU A 310 17.96 -12.01 -3.28
CA GLU A 310 18.68 -11.01 -4.04
C GLU A 310 17.68 -10.14 -4.83
N LEU A 311 17.83 -8.80 -4.72
CA LEU A 311 17.11 -7.87 -5.60
C LEU A 311 17.84 -7.83 -6.94
N ASN A 312 17.18 -8.29 -7.99
CA ASN A 312 17.75 -8.36 -9.34
C ASN A 312 16.83 -7.64 -10.34
N ILE A 313 17.12 -6.37 -10.62
CA ILE A 313 16.33 -5.56 -11.57
C ILE A 313 16.30 -6.10 -13.00
N ARG A 314 17.16 -7.08 -13.32
CA ARG A 314 17.23 -7.75 -14.63
C ARG A 314 16.43 -9.05 -14.67
N ARG A 315 15.63 -9.35 -13.63
CA ARG A 315 14.80 -10.55 -13.56
C ARG A 315 13.78 -10.55 -14.72
N GLU A 316 13.84 -11.58 -15.55
CA GLU A 316 13.00 -11.69 -16.75
C GLU A 316 11.55 -12.12 -16.42
N ARG A 317 11.40 -13.11 -15.53
CA ARG A 317 10.09 -13.62 -15.13
C ARG A 317 9.82 -13.28 -13.68
N ASN A 318 8.77 -12.49 -13.43
CA ASN A 318 8.48 -11.98 -12.11
C ASN A 318 6.98 -12.12 -11.75
N PRO A 319 6.48 -13.33 -11.47
CA PRO A 319 5.07 -13.57 -11.13
C PRO A 319 4.79 -13.26 -9.66
N HIS A 320 5.24 -12.11 -9.15
CA HIS A 320 5.06 -11.74 -7.76
C HIS A 320 3.57 -11.55 -7.39
N VAL A 321 3.28 -11.58 -6.09
CA VAL A 321 1.94 -11.42 -5.54
C VAL A 321 1.76 -10.15 -4.71
N SER A 322 2.63 -9.14 -4.89
CA SER A 322 2.57 -7.86 -4.14
C SER A 322 1.28 -7.07 -4.38
N PHE A 323 0.64 -7.27 -5.53
CA PHE A 323 -0.69 -6.73 -5.82
C PHE A 323 -1.83 -7.67 -5.43
N GLY A 324 -1.55 -8.73 -4.68
CA GLY A 324 -2.50 -9.80 -4.47
C GLY A 324 -2.71 -10.65 -5.73
N PHE A 325 -3.79 -11.41 -5.75
CA PHE A 325 -4.14 -12.28 -6.87
C PHE A 325 -5.65 -12.61 -6.87
N GLY A 326 -6.22 -12.90 -8.04
CA GLY A 326 -7.65 -13.26 -8.16
C GLY A 326 -8.58 -12.05 -8.10
N PRO A 327 -9.82 -12.21 -7.59
CA PRO A 327 -10.83 -11.15 -7.62
C PRO A 327 -10.38 -9.86 -6.94
N HIS A 328 -9.66 -9.95 -5.83
CA HIS A 328 -9.17 -8.82 -5.05
C HIS A 328 -7.78 -8.30 -5.47
N THR A 329 -7.31 -8.62 -6.68
CA THR A 329 -6.09 -7.99 -7.20
C THR A 329 -6.19 -6.48 -7.09
N CYS A 330 -5.10 -5.83 -6.66
CA CYS A 330 -5.06 -4.38 -6.40
C CYS A 330 -5.66 -3.57 -7.54
N ILE A 331 -6.65 -2.73 -7.25
CA ILE A 331 -7.26 -1.84 -8.24
C ILE A 331 -6.31 -0.73 -8.68
N GLY A 332 -5.41 -0.32 -7.78
CA GLY A 332 -4.43 0.75 -8.00
C GLY A 332 -3.10 0.27 -8.62
N ASN A 333 -2.99 -0.96 -9.13
CA ASN A 333 -1.75 -1.47 -9.68
C ASN A 333 -1.17 -0.55 -10.77
N HIS A 334 -1.99 -0.08 -11.71
CA HIS A 334 -1.55 0.84 -12.75
C HIS A 334 -1.16 2.22 -12.22
N VAL A 335 -1.79 2.69 -11.15
CA VAL A 335 -1.37 3.92 -10.45
C VAL A 335 0.06 3.76 -9.96
N THR A 336 0.31 2.70 -9.17
CA THR A 336 1.64 2.41 -8.61
C THR A 336 2.71 2.25 -9.69
N GLU A 337 2.41 1.50 -10.76
CA GLU A 337 3.34 1.25 -11.87
C GLU A 337 3.69 2.53 -12.62
N ILE A 338 2.70 3.37 -12.95
CA ILE A 338 2.91 4.61 -13.70
C ILE A 338 3.63 5.64 -12.83
N GLU A 339 3.21 5.80 -11.59
CA GLU A 339 3.82 6.73 -10.64
C GLU A 339 5.29 6.38 -10.40
N ALA A 340 5.61 5.11 -10.12
CA ALA A 340 6.97 4.64 -9.93
C ALA A 340 7.82 4.79 -11.21
N ARG A 341 7.25 4.47 -12.38
CA ARG A 341 7.94 4.64 -13.66
C ARG A 341 8.30 6.10 -13.92
N VAL A 342 7.34 7.00 -13.77
CA VAL A 342 7.55 8.44 -13.96
C VAL A 342 8.60 8.96 -12.97
N PHE A 343 8.53 8.55 -11.72
CA PHE A 343 9.51 8.91 -10.71
C PHE A 343 10.92 8.44 -11.07
N ILE A 344 11.10 7.15 -11.40
CA ILE A 344 12.41 6.59 -11.74
C ILE A 344 12.98 7.26 -13.01
N GLN A 345 12.15 7.47 -14.04
CA GLN A 345 12.59 8.18 -15.24
C GLN A 345 13.05 9.62 -14.93
N THR A 346 12.28 10.33 -14.11
CA THR A 346 12.65 11.70 -13.72
C THR A 346 13.95 11.72 -12.91
N LEU A 347 14.14 10.76 -12.03
CA LEU A 347 15.35 10.62 -11.24
C LEU A 347 16.58 10.28 -12.12
N LEU A 348 16.42 9.42 -13.13
CA LEU A 348 17.47 9.13 -14.12
C LEU A 348 17.84 10.37 -14.95
N ASP A 349 16.83 11.13 -15.38
CA ASP A 349 17.02 12.35 -16.20
C ASP A 349 17.69 13.48 -15.41
N SER A 350 17.53 13.53 -14.08
CA SER A 350 18.14 14.55 -13.21
C SER A 350 19.67 14.49 -13.18
N GLY A 351 20.25 13.34 -13.49
CA GLY A 351 21.71 13.14 -13.44
C GLY A 351 22.29 13.10 -12.02
N ILE A 352 21.45 13.20 -10.98
CA ILE A 352 21.88 13.15 -9.58
C ILE A 352 22.41 11.77 -9.23
N SER A 353 23.47 11.73 -8.44
CA SER A 353 24.00 10.53 -7.80
C SER A 353 24.08 10.74 -6.28
N TRP A 354 23.86 9.69 -5.53
CA TRP A 354 23.84 9.76 -4.06
C TRP A 354 24.38 8.48 -3.43
N GLU A 355 24.64 8.56 -2.14
CA GLU A 355 24.93 7.41 -1.29
C GLU A 355 23.98 7.43 -0.08
N ILE A 356 23.74 6.24 0.47
CA ILE A 356 22.93 6.11 1.68
C ILE A 356 23.77 6.49 2.88
N SER A 357 23.24 7.39 3.73
CA SER A 357 23.89 7.81 4.96
C SER A 357 23.80 6.71 6.03
N GLU A 358 24.87 6.56 6.84
CA GLU A 358 24.90 5.67 7.99
C GLU A 358 23.87 6.06 9.10
N SER A 359 23.39 7.30 9.08
CA SER A 359 22.35 7.76 10.02
C SER A 359 20.96 7.21 9.71
N SER A 360 20.79 6.55 8.56
CA SER A 360 19.51 5.95 8.18
C SER A 360 19.14 4.79 9.12
N LYS A 361 17.86 4.70 9.46
CA LYS A 361 17.31 3.62 10.27
C LYS A 361 16.38 2.76 9.44
N ILE A 362 16.83 1.56 9.15
CA ILE A 362 16.11 0.59 8.33
C ILE A 362 15.98 -0.69 9.15
N HIS A 363 14.74 -1.14 9.33
CA HIS A 363 14.47 -2.43 9.95
C HIS A 363 14.44 -3.51 8.87
N PHE A 364 15.16 -4.59 9.09
CA PHE A 364 15.22 -5.72 8.17
C PHE A 364 14.48 -6.91 8.78
N TYR A 365 13.95 -7.77 7.93
CA TYR A 365 13.45 -9.05 8.39
C TYR A 365 14.58 -9.89 8.99
N SER A 366 14.25 -10.96 9.69
CA SER A 366 15.22 -11.86 10.32
C SER A 366 15.53 -13.10 9.44
N GLY A 367 16.51 -13.88 9.84
CA GLY A 367 16.87 -15.15 9.19
C GLY A 367 17.34 -14.99 7.75
N PRO A 368 16.87 -15.82 6.81
CA PRO A 368 17.27 -15.75 5.40
C PRO A 368 16.97 -14.40 4.73
N MET A 369 16.02 -13.66 5.29
CA MET A 369 15.55 -12.36 4.76
C MET A 369 16.26 -11.16 5.39
N SER A 370 17.38 -11.34 6.07
CA SER A 370 18.11 -10.27 6.77
C SER A 370 18.66 -9.15 5.85
N SER A 371 18.57 -9.33 4.53
CA SER A 371 18.90 -8.29 3.53
C SER A 371 17.65 -7.53 3.03
N VAL A 372 16.45 -7.96 3.40
CA VAL A 372 15.17 -7.41 2.92
C VAL A 372 14.65 -6.37 3.88
N PRO A 373 14.45 -5.11 3.46
CA PRO A 373 13.86 -4.09 4.33
C PRO A 373 12.40 -4.43 4.69
N ALA A 374 12.15 -4.58 5.98
CA ALA A 374 10.80 -4.68 6.50
C ALA A 374 10.16 -3.28 6.56
N GLU A 375 10.94 -2.30 7.05
CA GLU A 375 10.49 -0.93 7.24
C GLU A 375 11.65 0.06 7.06
N PHE A 376 11.33 1.23 6.52
CA PHE A 376 12.19 2.41 6.53
C PHE A 376 11.68 3.39 7.58
N GLU A 377 12.25 3.34 8.79
CA GLU A 377 11.94 4.32 9.84
C GLU A 377 12.41 5.71 9.42
N SER A 378 13.62 5.78 8.86
CA SER A 378 14.16 6.97 8.22
C SER A 378 15.22 6.59 7.18
N LEU A 379 15.32 7.37 6.13
CA LEU A 379 16.32 7.20 5.08
C LEU A 379 16.96 8.54 4.76
N PHE A 380 18.26 8.67 4.98
CA PHE A 380 19.04 9.86 4.65
C PHE A 380 19.99 9.57 3.49
N VAL A 381 20.13 10.52 2.60
CA VAL A 381 21.04 10.44 1.45
C VAL A 381 22.03 11.60 1.47
N ARG A 382 23.19 11.34 0.89
CA ARG A 382 24.20 12.38 0.61
C ARG A 382 24.39 12.44 -0.90
N ILE A 383 24.15 13.60 -1.47
CA ILE A 383 24.40 13.85 -2.90
C ILE A 383 25.91 13.87 -3.15
N ARG A 384 26.35 13.23 -4.24
CA ARG A 384 27.73 13.18 -4.70
C ARG A 384 28.03 14.24 -5.76
#